data_2fe39280cac58eb761bd4c96fd010f75
#
_entry.id   2fe39280cac58eb761bd4c96fd010f75
#
_cell.length_a   1.000
_cell.length_b   1.000
_cell.length_c   1.000
_cell.angle_alpha   90.00
_cell.angle_beta   90.00
_cell.angle_gamma   90.00
#
_symmetry.space_group_name_H-M   'P 1'
#
loop_
_entity.id
_entity.type
_entity.pdbx_description
1 polymer ?
#
loop_
_entity_poly.entity_id
_entity_poly.type
_entity_poly.pdbx_seq_one_letter_code
_entity_poly.pdbx_strand_id
1 'polypeptide(L)'
;MYEQLLTGARELQAQTVAMRREIHQEPELGLDLPQTRATVLDGLSGLDVEVHQSQATTGLVAILRGARPGPNILLRGDMDALPMSEDTGLPYASQAPGRMHACGHDAHTAMLASAAHLLSEHAQDISGNVLFMFQPGEEGYGGAKIMLDEGVLEAGEKPDAVFALHVHPGLPSGVIGCRSGPILAAADTVHG
;
A
#
# COMPACT_ATOMS: atom_id res chain seq x y z
N MET A 1 -1.57 -22.58 9.39
CA MET A 1 -1.25 -21.14 9.12
C MET A 1 -1.21 -20.81 7.62
N TYR A 2 -0.28 -21.29 6.78
CA TYR A 2 -0.20 -20.88 5.37
C TYR A 2 -1.48 -21.11 4.55
N GLU A 3 -2.09 -22.29 4.65
CA GLU A 3 -3.37 -22.58 3.97
C GLU A 3 -4.54 -21.75 4.49
N GLN A 4 -4.55 -21.41 5.78
CA GLN A 4 -5.54 -20.52 6.38
C GLN A 4 -5.41 -19.09 5.84
N LEU A 5 -4.19 -18.57 5.76
CA LEU A 5 -3.94 -17.26 5.16
C LEU A 5 -4.36 -17.22 3.68
N LEU A 6 -4.11 -18.28 2.92
CA LEU A 6 -4.54 -18.35 1.52
C LEU A 6 -6.07 -18.41 1.40
N THR A 7 -6.74 -19.14 2.30
CA THR A 7 -8.20 -19.20 2.33
C THR A 7 -8.79 -17.84 2.68
N GLY A 8 -8.32 -17.20 3.76
CA GLY A 8 -8.78 -15.86 4.16
C GLY A 8 -8.52 -14.81 3.07
N ALA A 9 -7.37 -14.87 2.39
CA ALA A 9 -7.09 -13.98 1.27
C ALA A 9 -8.08 -14.15 0.10
N ARG A 10 -8.55 -15.39 -0.16
CA ARG A 10 -9.59 -15.64 -1.17
C ARG A 10 -10.97 -15.13 -0.72
N GLU A 11 -11.28 -15.20 0.55
CA GLU A 11 -12.52 -14.69 1.12
C GLU A 11 -12.56 -13.15 1.05
N LEU A 12 -11.43 -12.47 1.26
CA LEU A 12 -11.28 -11.02 1.13
C LEU A 12 -11.22 -10.52 -0.33
N GLN A 13 -11.08 -11.41 -1.33
CA GLN A 13 -10.87 -11.04 -2.73
C GLN A 13 -11.91 -10.03 -3.26
N ALA A 14 -13.19 -10.24 -2.97
CA ALA A 14 -14.27 -9.36 -3.47
C ALA A 14 -14.15 -7.95 -2.88
N GLN A 15 -13.83 -7.84 -1.59
CA GLN A 15 -13.62 -6.58 -0.90
C GLN A 15 -12.36 -5.86 -1.41
N THR A 16 -11.26 -6.59 -1.58
CA THR A 16 -10.01 -6.07 -2.15
C THR A 16 -10.24 -5.46 -3.54
N VAL A 17 -10.98 -6.18 -4.39
CA VAL A 17 -11.32 -5.70 -5.75
C VAL A 17 -12.23 -4.48 -5.70
N ALA A 18 -13.19 -4.44 -4.78
CA ALA A 18 -14.08 -3.29 -4.62
C ALA A 18 -13.29 -2.03 -4.22
N MET A 19 -12.46 -2.13 -3.17
CA MET A 19 -11.58 -1.04 -2.71
C MET A 19 -10.62 -0.57 -3.81
N ARG A 20 -9.99 -1.50 -4.52
CA ARG A 20 -9.11 -1.19 -5.65
C ARG A 20 -9.83 -0.38 -6.72
N ARG A 21 -11.06 -0.74 -7.10
CA ARG A 21 -11.85 -0.05 -8.12
C ARG A 21 -12.33 1.31 -7.67
N GLU A 22 -12.66 1.47 -6.40
CA GLU A 22 -13.01 2.76 -5.80
C GLU A 22 -11.84 3.74 -5.91
N ILE A 23 -10.63 3.34 -5.48
CA ILE A 23 -9.41 4.15 -5.60
C ILE A 23 -9.10 4.44 -7.08
N HIS A 24 -9.28 3.47 -7.97
CA HIS A 24 -9.02 3.61 -9.40
C HIS A 24 -9.89 4.67 -10.06
N GLN A 25 -11.15 4.82 -9.62
CA GLN A 25 -12.08 5.80 -10.15
C GLN A 25 -11.77 7.24 -9.73
N GLU A 26 -11.09 7.43 -8.59
CA GLU A 26 -10.78 8.74 -8.01
C GLU A 26 -9.25 8.93 -7.83
N PRO A 27 -8.46 8.85 -8.93
CA PRO A 27 -7.02 8.93 -8.83
C PRO A 27 -6.53 10.32 -8.41
N GLU A 28 -5.63 10.34 -7.43
CA GLU A 28 -5.03 11.55 -6.89
C GLU A 28 -3.51 11.55 -7.12
N LEU A 29 -2.89 12.74 -7.23
CA LEU A 29 -1.49 12.90 -7.61
C LEU A 29 -0.63 13.39 -6.45
N GLY A 30 0.58 12.87 -6.35
CA GLY A 30 1.62 13.41 -5.50
C GLY A 30 1.43 13.10 -4.02
N LEU A 31 1.50 14.13 -3.17
CA LEU A 31 1.58 13.96 -1.71
C LEU A 31 0.25 14.15 -0.98
N ASP A 32 -0.72 14.81 -1.61
CA ASP A 32 -2.02 15.12 -1.02
C ASP A 32 -3.13 14.31 -1.70
N LEU A 33 -3.51 13.20 -1.06
CA LEU A 33 -4.44 12.18 -1.57
C LEU A 33 -5.57 11.95 -0.54
N PRO A 34 -6.40 12.97 -0.26
CA PRO A 34 -7.38 12.88 0.83
C PRO A 34 -8.45 11.80 0.63
N GLN A 35 -8.89 11.56 -0.61
CA GLN A 35 -9.89 10.51 -0.90
C GLN A 35 -9.28 9.12 -0.71
N THR A 36 -8.10 8.88 -1.29
CA THR A 36 -7.38 7.61 -1.13
C THR A 36 -7.09 7.32 0.34
N ARG A 37 -6.65 8.34 1.11
CA ARG A 37 -6.44 8.18 2.56
C ARG A 37 -7.76 7.84 3.28
N ALA A 38 -8.87 8.47 2.93
CA ALA A 38 -10.16 8.19 3.54
C ALA A 38 -10.59 6.74 3.28
N THR A 39 -10.46 6.26 2.04
CA THR A 39 -10.74 4.87 1.66
C THR A 39 -9.84 3.89 2.41
N VAL A 40 -8.55 4.21 2.61
CA VAL A 40 -7.64 3.39 3.43
C VAL A 40 -8.09 3.34 4.89
N LEU A 41 -8.41 4.49 5.49
CA LEU A 41 -8.86 4.55 6.89
C LEU A 41 -10.18 3.80 7.11
N ASP A 42 -11.10 3.89 6.16
CA ASP A 42 -12.34 3.10 6.17
C ASP A 42 -12.03 1.60 6.09
N GLY A 43 -11.15 1.22 5.15
CA GLY A 43 -10.67 -0.15 5.00
C GLY A 43 -9.94 -0.71 6.23
N LEU A 44 -9.36 0.10 7.08
CA LEU A 44 -8.72 -0.31 8.35
C LEU A 44 -9.67 -0.22 9.56
N SER A 45 -10.89 0.28 9.35
CA SER A 45 -11.86 0.49 10.43
C SER A 45 -12.24 -0.82 11.12
N GLY A 46 -12.27 -0.80 12.45
CA GLY A 46 -12.61 -1.97 13.27
C GLY A 46 -11.46 -2.96 13.48
N LEU A 47 -10.29 -2.74 12.88
CA LEU A 47 -9.10 -3.53 13.18
C LEU A 47 -8.42 -3.01 14.45
N ASP A 48 -7.84 -3.91 15.23
CA ASP A 48 -7.00 -3.58 16.38
C ASP A 48 -5.58 -3.20 15.92
N VAL A 49 -5.47 -2.02 15.29
CA VAL A 49 -4.22 -1.45 14.79
C VAL A 49 -4.06 -0.01 15.27
N GLU A 50 -2.82 0.38 15.57
CA GLU A 50 -2.47 1.76 15.91
C GLU A 50 -2.20 2.54 14.62
N VAL A 51 -2.98 3.60 14.33
CA VAL A 51 -2.81 4.39 13.09
C VAL A 51 -2.07 5.70 13.36
N HIS A 52 -0.93 5.88 12.70
CA HIS A 52 -0.11 7.08 12.73
C HIS A 52 -0.13 7.76 11.37
N GLN A 53 -0.71 8.97 11.32
CA GLN A 53 -0.83 9.74 10.08
C GLN A 53 0.32 10.73 9.95
N SER A 54 0.88 10.84 8.74
CA SER A 54 1.83 11.90 8.40
C SER A 54 1.16 13.29 8.51
N GLN A 55 1.92 14.28 8.93
CA GLN A 55 1.49 15.67 9.03
C GLN A 55 1.81 16.46 7.74
N ALA A 56 2.87 16.07 7.04
CA ALA A 56 3.32 16.73 5.81
C ALA A 56 2.70 16.12 4.55
N THR A 57 2.12 14.92 4.65
CA THR A 57 1.51 14.21 3.53
C THR A 57 0.20 13.54 3.93
N THR A 58 -0.48 12.92 2.99
CA THR A 58 -1.63 12.05 3.30
C THR A 58 -1.24 10.59 3.60
N GLY A 59 0.05 10.30 3.75
CA GLY A 59 0.52 8.98 4.13
C GLY A 59 0.18 8.59 5.57
N LEU A 60 0.18 7.30 5.83
CA LEU A 60 -0.01 6.76 7.17
C LEU A 60 0.72 5.43 7.36
N VAL A 61 0.94 5.07 8.62
CA VAL A 61 1.40 3.74 9.05
C VAL A 61 0.39 3.17 10.03
N ALA A 62 -0.11 1.99 9.75
CA ALA A 62 -0.90 1.20 10.69
C ALA A 62 0.00 0.12 11.32
N ILE A 63 -0.06 -0.06 12.63
CA ILE A 63 0.80 -0.97 13.37
C ILE A 63 -0.06 -2.05 14.01
N LEU A 64 0.15 -3.29 13.62
CA LEU A 64 -0.41 -4.48 14.26
C LEU A 64 0.60 -5.01 15.27
N ARG A 65 0.20 -5.07 16.54
CA ARG A 65 1.01 -5.65 17.61
C ARG A 65 0.78 -7.15 17.67
N GLY A 66 1.84 -7.94 17.49
CA GLY A 66 1.77 -9.38 17.72
C GLY A 66 1.75 -9.73 19.21
N ALA A 67 1.29 -10.94 19.51
CA ALA A 67 1.12 -11.40 20.90
C ALA A 67 2.43 -11.71 21.63
N ARG A 68 3.55 -11.80 20.95
CA ARG A 68 4.86 -12.17 21.51
C ARG A 68 5.94 -11.22 21.00
N PRO A 69 7.01 -10.99 21.79
CA PRO A 69 8.19 -10.28 21.28
C PRO A 69 8.78 -10.95 20.03
N GLY A 70 9.24 -10.16 19.09
CA GLY A 70 9.82 -10.64 17.84
C GLY A 70 10.26 -9.50 16.94
N PRO A 71 10.63 -9.78 15.68
CA PRO A 71 11.07 -8.77 14.74
C PRO A 71 9.92 -7.89 14.26
N ASN A 72 10.28 -6.67 13.84
CA ASN A 72 9.36 -5.73 13.22
C ASN A 72 9.46 -5.85 11.69
N ILE A 73 8.34 -6.08 11.04
CA ILE A 73 8.25 -6.20 9.58
C ILE A 73 7.44 -5.05 9.03
N LEU A 74 7.97 -4.34 8.04
CA LEU A 74 7.23 -3.32 7.33
C LEU A 74 6.78 -3.85 5.96
N LEU A 75 5.49 -3.71 5.71
CA LEU A 75 4.86 -3.92 4.39
C LEU A 75 4.49 -2.56 3.81
N ARG A 76 4.90 -2.27 2.57
CA ARG A 76 4.68 -0.98 1.93
C ARG A 76 3.78 -1.10 0.70
N GLY A 77 2.81 -0.21 0.58
CA GLY A 77 2.05 0.07 -0.64
C GLY A 77 2.06 1.57 -0.93
N ASP A 78 2.32 1.93 -2.17
CA ASP A 78 2.19 3.29 -2.67
C ASP A 78 0.74 3.59 -3.05
N MET A 79 0.38 4.91 -3.11
CA MET A 79 -1.00 5.33 -3.24
C MET A 79 -1.27 6.32 -4.38
N ASP A 80 -0.24 7.01 -4.89
CA ASP A 80 -0.41 8.09 -5.88
C ASP A 80 -0.62 7.56 -7.29
N ALA A 81 -1.31 8.37 -8.11
CA ALA A 81 -1.59 8.11 -9.52
C ALA A 81 -0.67 8.92 -10.44
N LEU A 82 -0.79 8.69 -11.73
CA LEU A 82 -0.03 9.37 -12.79
C LEU A 82 -0.85 10.46 -13.49
N PRO A 83 -0.20 11.58 -13.92
CA PRO A 83 -0.86 12.66 -14.66
C PRO A 83 -1.04 12.31 -16.15
N MET A 84 -1.92 11.36 -16.42
CA MET A 84 -2.26 10.90 -17.77
C MET A 84 -3.74 10.54 -17.87
N SER A 85 -4.32 10.70 -19.06
CA SER A 85 -5.73 10.32 -19.29
C SER A 85 -5.85 8.81 -19.44
N GLU A 86 -6.91 8.25 -18.87
CA GLU A 86 -7.27 6.84 -19.08
C GLU A 86 -8.13 6.68 -20.33
N ASP A 87 -7.81 5.68 -21.15
CA ASP A 87 -8.57 5.27 -22.33
C ASP A 87 -8.74 3.74 -22.36
N THR A 88 -9.20 3.18 -21.26
CA THR A 88 -9.38 1.72 -21.11
C THR A 88 -10.80 1.26 -21.45
N GLY A 89 -11.79 2.14 -21.35
CA GLY A 89 -13.21 1.80 -21.52
C GLY A 89 -13.76 0.87 -20.42
N LEU A 90 -13.05 0.74 -19.32
CA LEU A 90 -13.46 -0.10 -18.19
C LEU A 90 -14.63 0.55 -17.41
N PRO A 91 -15.55 -0.24 -16.84
CA PRO A 91 -16.68 0.28 -16.08
C PRO A 91 -16.27 1.00 -14.77
N TYR A 92 -15.02 0.87 -14.36
CA TYR A 92 -14.41 1.53 -13.21
C TYR A 92 -13.23 2.43 -13.63
N ALA A 93 -13.20 2.89 -14.89
CA ALA A 93 -12.19 3.84 -15.36
C ALA A 93 -12.23 5.13 -14.53
N SER A 94 -11.10 5.83 -14.52
CA SER A 94 -10.93 7.11 -13.84
C SER A 94 -12.06 8.10 -14.16
N GLN A 95 -12.61 8.71 -13.13
CA GLN A 95 -13.59 9.82 -13.23
C GLN A 95 -12.89 11.19 -13.12
N ALA A 96 -11.57 11.22 -12.87
CA ALA A 96 -10.76 12.42 -12.78
C ALA A 96 -9.99 12.67 -14.09
N PRO A 97 -10.40 13.66 -14.93
CA PRO A 97 -9.74 13.93 -16.21
C PRO A 97 -8.23 14.17 -16.04
N GLY A 98 -7.41 13.53 -16.88
CA GLY A 98 -5.97 13.69 -16.87
C GLY A 98 -5.24 13.00 -15.71
N ARG A 99 -5.91 12.07 -15.01
CA ARG A 99 -5.31 11.28 -13.94
C ARG A 99 -5.69 9.80 -14.10
N MET A 100 -4.74 8.91 -13.86
CA MET A 100 -4.96 7.46 -13.96
C MET A 100 -4.03 6.69 -13.05
N HIS A 101 -4.52 5.63 -12.41
CA HIS A 101 -3.68 4.61 -11.76
C HIS A 101 -3.05 3.67 -12.78
N ALA A 102 -2.15 4.18 -13.63
CA ALA A 102 -1.51 3.39 -14.67
C ALA A 102 -0.33 2.54 -14.15
N CYS A 103 0.22 2.88 -12.98
CA CYS A 103 1.27 2.11 -12.32
C CYS A 103 0.73 1.00 -11.40
N GLY A 104 -0.57 1.02 -11.09
CA GLY A 104 -1.21 -0.01 -10.28
C GLY A 104 -1.16 0.20 -8.77
N HIS A 105 -0.86 1.43 -8.32
CA HIS A 105 -0.81 1.77 -6.89
C HIS A 105 -2.16 1.61 -6.18
N ASP A 106 -3.26 1.73 -6.89
CA ASP A 106 -4.61 1.37 -6.43
C ASP A 106 -4.70 -0.10 -5.97
N ALA A 107 -4.06 -1.01 -6.73
CA ALA A 107 -3.98 -2.42 -6.35
C ALA A 107 -3.05 -2.64 -5.16
N HIS A 108 -1.90 -1.94 -5.11
CA HIS A 108 -0.97 -2.03 -3.98
C HIS A 108 -1.61 -1.57 -2.67
N THR A 109 -2.31 -0.45 -2.70
CA THR A 109 -3.07 0.09 -1.57
C THR A 109 -4.14 -0.91 -1.08
N ALA A 110 -4.96 -1.43 -1.99
CA ALA A 110 -6.04 -2.36 -1.64
C ALA A 110 -5.49 -3.70 -1.11
N MET A 111 -4.41 -4.23 -1.70
CA MET A 111 -3.75 -5.44 -1.22
C MET A 111 -3.16 -5.24 0.18
N LEU A 112 -2.54 -4.08 0.45
CA LEU A 112 -1.96 -3.79 1.76
C LEU A 112 -3.03 -3.67 2.85
N ALA A 113 -4.16 -3.02 2.57
CA ALA A 113 -5.30 -2.95 3.48
C ALA A 113 -5.88 -4.35 3.77
N SER A 114 -6.03 -5.18 2.74
CA SER A 114 -6.50 -6.57 2.90
C SER A 114 -5.50 -7.44 3.67
N ALA A 115 -4.19 -7.19 3.51
CA ALA A 115 -3.17 -7.86 4.31
C ALA A 115 -3.28 -7.46 5.80
N ALA A 116 -3.61 -6.20 6.11
CA ALA A 116 -3.84 -5.76 7.48
C ALA A 116 -5.05 -6.47 8.10
N HIS A 117 -6.16 -6.63 7.37
CA HIS A 117 -7.30 -7.44 7.80
C HIS A 117 -6.88 -8.87 8.12
N LEU A 118 -6.29 -9.55 7.14
CA LEU A 118 -5.91 -10.95 7.26
C LEU A 118 -4.95 -11.21 8.43
N LEU A 119 -3.95 -10.34 8.60
CA LEU A 119 -2.98 -10.52 9.68
C LEU A 119 -3.54 -10.14 11.06
N SER A 120 -4.50 -9.20 11.13
CA SER A 120 -5.18 -8.86 12.38
C SER A 120 -5.95 -10.05 12.96
N GLU A 121 -6.59 -10.87 12.13
CA GLU A 121 -7.25 -12.10 12.56
C GLU A 121 -6.28 -13.15 13.15
N HIS A 122 -5.00 -13.02 12.83
CA HIS A 122 -3.92 -13.90 13.26
C HIS A 122 -2.93 -13.26 14.24
N ALA A 123 -3.26 -12.10 14.84
CA ALA A 123 -2.38 -11.35 15.73
C ALA A 123 -1.80 -12.19 16.87
N GLN A 124 -2.59 -13.15 17.40
CA GLN A 124 -2.18 -14.06 18.48
C GLN A 124 -1.06 -15.05 18.05
N ASP A 125 -0.93 -15.30 16.76
CA ASP A 125 0.10 -16.19 16.20
C ASP A 125 1.37 -15.44 15.78
N ILE A 126 1.31 -14.08 15.74
CA ILE A 126 2.42 -13.24 15.31
C ILE A 126 3.38 -12.98 16.46
N SER A 127 4.69 -13.04 16.16
CA SER A 127 5.76 -12.58 17.03
C SER A 127 6.40 -11.33 16.43
N GLY A 128 6.53 -10.28 17.22
CA GLY A 128 6.92 -8.94 16.74
C GLY A 128 5.73 -8.13 16.24
N ASN A 129 6.00 -7.09 15.46
CA ASN A 129 4.99 -6.19 14.94
C ASN A 129 4.97 -6.18 13.41
N VAL A 130 3.81 -5.90 12.84
CA VAL A 130 3.67 -5.64 11.40
C VAL A 130 3.25 -4.19 11.19
N LEU A 131 4.05 -3.45 10.44
CA LEU A 131 3.82 -2.08 10.06
C LEU A 131 3.30 -2.05 8.62
N PHE A 132 2.13 -1.49 8.40
CA PHE A 132 1.54 -1.30 7.07
C PHE A 132 1.71 0.17 6.69
N MET A 133 2.66 0.45 5.79
CA MET A 133 2.98 1.80 5.34
C MET A 133 2.25 2.11 4.02
N PHE A 134 1.29 3.01 4.09
CA PHE A 134 0.58 3.56 2.94
C PHE A 134 1.26 4.87 2.53
N GLN A 135 2.00 4.84 1.43
CA GLN A 135 2.90 5.91 1.03
C GLN A 135 2.37 6.68 -0.18
N PRO A 136 2.14 8.00 -0.09
CA PRO A 136 1.90 8.86 -1.25
C PRO A 136 3.21 9.27 -1.93
N GLY A 137 3.11 9.81 -3.15
CA GLY A 137 4.21 10.49 -3.82
C GLY A 137 5.40 9.62 -4.19
N GLU A 138 5.16 8.40 -4.66
CA GLU A 138 6.21 7.52 -5.21
C GLU A 138 6.70 8.07 -6.56
N GLU A 139 5.82 8.60 -7.38
CA GLU A 139 6.06 9.09 -8.74
C GLU A 139 6.83 10.42 -8.76
N GLY A 140 8.02 10.44 -8.14
CA GLY A 140 8.96 11.56 -8.17
C GLY A 140 8.74 12.64 -7.10
N TYR A 141 7.79 12.50 -6.18
CA TYR A 141 7.51 13.49 -5.13
C TYR A 141 8.27 13.24 -3.82
N GLY A 142 8.95 12.10 -3.71
CA GLY A 142 9.77 11.76 -2.54
C GLY A 142 8.98 11.47 -1.26
N GLY A 143 7.74 11.01 -1.36
CA GLY A 143 6.84 10.82 -0.24
C GLY A 143 7.38 9.91 0.86
N ALA A 144 8.08 8.82 0.50
CA ALA A 144 8.72 7.95 1.48
C ALA A 144 9.75 8.71 2.34
N LYS A 145 10.59 9.53 1.70
CA LYS A 145 11.60 10.32 2.43
C LYS A 145 10.94 11.30 3.40
N ILE A 146 9.88 12.00 2.96
CA ILE A 146 9.15 12.95 3.81
C ILE A 146 8.56 12.23 5.02
N MET A 147 7.89 11.10 4.84
CA MET A 147 7.33 10.32 5.94
C MET A 147 8.39 9.81 6.92
N LEU A 148 9.57 9.39 6.42
CA LEU A 148 10.68 8.96 7.25
C LEU A 148 11.31 10.12 8.02
N ASP A 149 11.49 11.27 7.40
CA ASP A 149 12.04 12.48 8.04
C ASP A 149 11.11 13.02 9.15
N GLU A 150 9.80 12.80 9.04
CA GLU A 150 8.82 13.10 10.10
C GLU A 150 8.86 12.11 11.26
N GLY A 151 9.57 11.00 11.15
CA GLY A 151 9.61 9.97 12.18
C GLY A 151 8.33 9.11 12.25
N VAL A 152 7.57 8.99 11.16
CA VAL A 152 6.29 8.23 11.16
C VAL A 152 6.46 6.76 11.55
N LEU A 153 7.67 6.22 11.44
CA LEU A 153 8.01 4.86 11.87
C LEU A 153 8.46 4.77 13.35
N GLU A 154 8.73 5.88 14.02
CA GLU A 154 9.27 5.87 15.39
C GLU A 154 8.28 5.27 16.39
N ALA A 155 6.97 5.45 16.15
CA ALA A 155 5.92 4.87 16.99
C ALA A 155 5.88 3.32 16.93
N GLY A 156 6.34 2.73 15.81
CA GLY A 156 6.33 1.28 15.58
C GLY A 156 7.64 0.58 15.85
N GLU A 157 8.66 1.30 16.28
CA GLU A 157 10.05 0.85 16.30
C GLU A 157 10.63 0.64 14.89
N LYS A 158 11.94 0.60 14.79
CA LYS A 158 12.62 0.43 13.49
C LYS A 158 12.35 -0.96 12.90
N PRO A 159 11.93 -1.07 11.63
CA PRO A 159 11.74 -2.37 11.00
C PRO A 159 13.06 -3.14 10.84
N ASP A 160 13.02 -4.45 11.11
CA ASP A 160 14.12 -5.38 10.84
C ASP A 160 14.15 -5.81 9.37
N ALA A 161 12.99 -5.82 8.71
CA ALA A 161 12.88 -6.09 7.28
C ALA A 161 11.72 -5.29 6.65
N VAL A 162 11.87 -4.96 5.37
CA VAL A 162 10.90 -4.21 4.58
C VAL A 162 10.55 -5.00 3.33
N PHE A 163 9.24 -5.09 3.03
CA PHE A 163 8.73 -5.74 1.84
C PHE A 163 7.77 -4.80 1.09
N ALA A 164 7.88 -4.83 -0.24
CA ALA A 164 6.92 -4.22 -1.14
C ALA A 164 6.67 -5.17 -2.31
N LEU A 165 5.44 -5.19 -2.82
CA LEU A 165 5.07 -5.88 -4.04
C LEU A 165 4.70 -4.84 -5.10
N HIS A 166 5.11 -5.08 -6.35
CA HIS A 166 4.65 -4.27 -7.47
C HIS A 166 3.92 -5.16 -8.48
N VAL A 167 2.71 -4.77 -8.87
CA VAL A 167 1.99 -5.45 -9.96
C VAL A 167 2.73 -5.25 -11.28
N HIS A 168 2.82 -6.28 -12.10
CA HIS A 168 3.59 -6.22 -13.35
C HIS A 168 2.83 -6.88 -14.50
N PRO A 169 2.46 -6.14 -15.56
CA PRO A 169 1.62 -6.66 -16.65
C PRO A 169 2.33 -7.71 -17.50
N GLY A 170 3.66 -7.79 -17.46
CA GLY A 170 4.46 -8.76 -18.18
C GLY A 170 4.60 -10.13 -17.50
N LEU A 171 4.03 -10.32 -16.30
CA LEU A 171 4.04 -11.61 -15.62
C LEU A 171 2.64 -12.25 -15.67
N PRO A 172 2.55 -13.56 -15.86
CA PRO A 172 1.27 -14.29 -15.76
C PRO A 172 0.67 -14.15 -14.34
N SER A 173 -0.67 -14.13 -14.26
CA SER A 173 -1.37 -14.12 -12.97
C SER A 173 -0.95 -15.31 -12.09
N GLY A 174 -0.71 -15.05 -10.80
CA GLY A 174 -0.25 -16.05 -9.83
C GLY A 174 1.26 -16.28 -9.82
N VAL A 175 2.02 -15.58 -10.66
CA VAL A 175 3.49 -15.63 -10.66
C VAL A 175 4.04 -14.44 -9.88
N ILE A 176 4.97 -14.71 -8.95
CA ILE A 176 5.74 -13.70 -8.22
C ILE A 176 7.18 -13.75 -8.71
N GLY A 177 7.66 -12.64 -9.29
CA GLY A 177 9.06 -12.46 -9.67
C GLY A 177 9.88 -11.95 -8.48
N CYS A 178 10.98 -12.62 -8.18
CA CYS A 178 11.93 -12.19 -7.15
C CYS A 178 13.36 -12.50 -7.60
N ARG A 179 14.30 -11.61 -7.26
CA ARG A 179 15.73 -11.85 -7.52
C ARG A 179 16.60 -11.15 -6.47
N SER A 180 17.81 -11.61 -6.30
CA SER A 180 18.84 -10.92 -5.53
C SER A 180 19.36 -9.71 -6.31
N GLY A 181 19.64 -8.62 -5.63
CA GLY A 181 20.14 -7.36 -6.22
C GLY A 181 19.03 -6.51 -6.86
N PRO A 182 19.38 -5.52 -7.70
CA PRO A 182 18.41 -4.60 -8.31
C PRO A 182 17.36 -5.34 -9.15
N ILE A 183 16.09 -5.00 -8.96
CA ILE A 183 14.96 -5.59 -9.70
C ILE A 183 14.32 -4.57 -10.65
N LEU A 184 14.29 -3.29 -10.29
CA LEU A 184 13.78 -2.19 -11.11
C LEU A 184 14.89 -1.18 -11.38
N ALA A 185 14.68 -0.31 -12.40
CA ALA A 185 15.60 0.75 -12.76
C ALA A 185 15.51 1.94 -11.78
N ALA A 186 16.57 2.74 -11.71
CA ALA A 186 16.51 4.07 -11.14
C ALA A 186 16.08 5.08 -12.22
N ALA A 187 15.42 6.15 -11.79
CA ALA A 187 15.06 7.28 -12.66
C ALA A 187 15.61 8.57 -12.08
N ASP A 188 16.16 9.42 -12.97
CA ASP A 188 16.64 10.76 -12.65
C ASP A 188 15.93 11.78 -13.53
N THR A 189 15.55 12.92 -12.97
CA THR A 189 14.96 14.02 -13.73
C THR A 189 15.99 15.12 -13.90
N VAL A 190 16.28 15.50 -15.14
CA VAL A 190 17.19 16.61 -15.48
C VAL A 190 16.37 17.80 -15.95
N HIS A 191 16.49 18.91 -15.24
CA HIS A 191 15.91 20.19 -15.66
C HIS A 191 16.99 21.01 -16.37
N GLY A 192 16.74 21.41 -17.62
CA GLY A 192 17.61 22.26 -18.44
C GLY A 192 17.14 23.70 -18.48
#